data_abfc350d4956462d4b3747b273bc66f2
#
_entry.id   abfc350d4956462d4b3747b273bc66f2
#
_cell.length_a   1.000
_cell.length_b   1.000
_cell.length_c   1.000
_cell.angle_alpha   90.00
_cell.angle_beta   90.00
_cell.angle_gamma   90.00
#
_symmetry.space_group_name_H-M   'P 1'
#
loop_
_entity.id
_entity.type
_entity.pdbx_description
1 polymer ?
#
loop_
_entity_poly.entity_id
_entity_poly.type
_entity_poly.pdbx_seq_one_letter_code
_entity_poly.pdbx_strand_id
1 'polypeptide(L)'
;SRQKETYRTPYETQPKDRLRQCVFGGSSNTLDFLPLDRAGNRRFLPVMIYPEKAEVHILEDEAASREYLLQVWAEAMTIYRSGEYSMKFSKEIQKQLVEVQKDFMPEDTEAGQIQGFLEHYTGNVVCSKQLFKEALGHAFEEPKRWQLHNINEIMNTVVTGWKPFSNPRMFAGYGRQRGWERESSGNELPDNEDGFVELSEEEVRQLELPKEWIA
;
A
#
# COMPACT_ATOMS: atom_id res chain seq x y z
N SER A 1 -7.14 15.82 4.61
CA SER A 1 -8.20 16.13 5.60
C SER A 1 -8.63 17.58 5.42
N ARG A 2 -9.91 17.86 5.56
CA ARG A 2 -10.40 19.24 5.51
C ARG A 2 -9.89 19.99 6.75
N GLN A 3 -9.24 21.11 6.54
CA GLN A 3 -8.77 21.97 7.63
C GLN A 3 -9.87 22.92 8.14
N LYS A 4 -10.91 23.13 7.34
CA LYS A 4 -12.05 23.97 7.69
C LYS A 4 -13.36 23.31 7.28
N GLU A 5 -14.40 23.65 7.99
CA GLU A 5 -15.78 23.22 7.75
C GLU A 5 -16.66 24.45 7.58
N THR A 6 -17.51 24.40 6.55
CA THR A 6 -18.46 25.48 6.28
C THR A 6 -19.83 25.00 6.73
N TYR A 7 -20.37 25.57 7.77
CA TYR A 7 -21.72 25.29 8.26
C TYR A 7 -22.39 26.50 8.86
N ARG A 8 -23.72 26.43 8.93
CA ARG A 8 -24.56 27.46 9.57
C ARG A 8 -24.93 27.00 10.98
N THR A 9 -24.56 27.77 11.97
CA THR A 9 -25.03 27.55 13.34
C THR A 9 -26.52 27.94 13.43
N PRO A 10 -27.33 27.32 14.31
CA PRO A 10 -28.69 27.79 14.55
C PRO A 10 -28.69 29.29 14.87
N TYR A 11 -29.65 30.01 14.28
CA TYR A 11 -29.83 31.46 14.36
C TYR A 11 -28.82 32.35 13.61
N GLU A 12 -27.83 31.79 12.92
CA GLU A 12 -27.01 32.55 11.97
C GLU A 12 -27.69 32.61 10.59
N THR A 13 -27.58 33.76 9.91
CA THR A 13 -28.21 33.97 8.59
C THR A 13 -27.40 33.34 7.44
N GLN A 14 -26.08 33.23 7.61
CA GLN A 14 -25.19 32.71 6.57
C GLN A 14 -24.23 31.63 7.11
N PRO A 15 -23.84 30.65 6.25
CA PRO A 15 -22.80 29.69 6.61
C PRO A 15 -21.45 30.41 6.75
N LYS A 16 -20.67 30.01 7.75
CA LYS A 16 -19.31 30.52 7.98
C LYS A 16 -18.30 29.39 7.92
N ASP A 17 -17.10 29.72 7.45
CA ASP A 17 -15.95 28.85 7.50
C ASP A 17 -15.41 28.81 8.93
N ARG A 18 -15.31 27.60 9.49
CA ARG A 18 -14.72 27.36 10.81
C ARG A 18 -13.54 26.43 10.70
N LEU A 19 -12.42 26.82 11.29
CA LEU A 19 -11.24 25.94 11.35
C LEU A 19 -11.55 24.75 12.26
N ARG A 20 -11.16 23.57 11.81
CA ARG A 20 -11.26 22.36 12.63
C ARG A 20 -10.19 22.38 13.70
N GLN A 21 -10.60 22.37 14.96
CA GLN A 21 -9.73 22.37 16.15
C GLN A 21 -10.02 21.15 17.02
N CYS A 22 -10.09 19.98 16.40
CA CYS A 22 -10.35 18.73 17.11
C CYS A 22 -9.56 17.58 16.52
N VAL A 23 -9.33 16.57 17.32
CA VAL A 23 -8.92 15.23 16.94
C VAL A 23 -10.07 14.26 17.16
N PHE A 24 -10.08 13.15 16.43
CA PHE A 24 -11.07 12.11 16.63
C PHE A 24 -10.39 10.95 17.35
N GLY A 25 -11.03 10.42 18.37
CA GLY A 25 -10.65 9.21 19.06
C GLY A 25 -11.83 8.22 19.02
N GLY A 26 -11.52 6.95 19.05
CA GLY A 26 -12.50 5.87 19.12
C GLY A 26 -11.86 4.64 19.72
N SER A 27 -12.67 3.68 20.12
CA SER A 27 -12.24 2.38 20.63
C SER A 27 -12.87 1.27 19.81
N SER A 28 -12.20 0.13 19.71
CA SER A 28 -12.69 -1.07 19.06
C SER A 28 -12.34 -2.28 19.91
N ASN A 29 -13.23 -3.25 19.97
CA ASN A 29 -12.99 -4.56 20.60
C ASN A 29 -12.48 -5.60 19.60
N THR A 30 -12.40 -5.25 18.32
CA THR A 30 -11.83 -6.08 17.25
C THR A 30 -10.53 -5.50 16.75
N LEU A 31 -9.60 -6.36 16.33
CA LEU A 31 -8.31 -5.93 15.82
C LEU A 31 -8.40 -5.40 14.38
N ASP A 32 -9.28 -5.96 13.57
CA ASP A 32 -9.48 -5.66 12.14
C ASP A 32 -10.40 -4.46 11.87
N PHE A 33 -10.23 -3.37 12.60
CA PHE A 33 -11.11 -2.19 12.49
C PHE A 33 -10.65 -1.16 11.45
N LEU A 34 -9.42 -1.24 10.95
CA LEU A 34 -8.94 -0.36 9.90
C LEU A 34 -9.46 -0.81 8.53
N PRO A 35 -9.79 0.12 7.63
CA PRO A 35 -10.10 -0.24 6.26
C PRO A 35 -8.87 -0.87 5.58
N LEU A 36 -9.11 -1.83 4.67
CA LEU A 36 -8.07 -2.34 3.80
C LEU A 36 -7.65 -1.22 2.84
N ASP A 37 -6.56 -0.55 3.16
CA ASP A 37 -5.97 0.53 2.35
C ASP A 37 -4.50 0.20 2.09
N ARG A 38 -4.20 -0.29 0.88
CA ARG A 38 -2.85 -0.68 0.45
C ARG A 38 -1.91 0.51 0.31
N ALA A 39 -2.46 1.72 0.13
CA ALA A 39 -1.68 2.97 0.12
C ALA A 39 -1.33 3.47 1.52
N GLY A 40 -1.86 2.81 2.55
CA GLY A 40 -1.59 3.06 3.97
C GLY A 40 -2.63 3.94 4.68
N ASN A 41 -2.90 3.56 5.90
CA ASN A 41 -3.88 4.18 6.80
C ASN A 41 -3.33 5.44 7.51
N ARG A 42 -2.66 6.34 6.80
CA ARG A 42 -1.91 7.52 7.31
C ARG A 42 -2.66 8.44 8.28
N ARG A 43 -3.99 8.28 8.41
CA ARG A 43 -4.84 9.09 9.29
C ARG A 43 -5.15 8.41 10.61
N PHE A 44 -4.81 7.14 10.74
CA PHE A 44 -5.09 6.33 11.91
C PHE A 44 -3.81 6.08 12.70
N LEU A 45 -3.91 6.28 13.99
CA LEU A 45 -2.86 5.93 14.96
C LEU A 45 -3.46 4.89 15.91
N PRO A 46 -3.39 3.59 15.57
CA PRO A 46 -3.87 2.55 16.45
C PRO A 46 -2.96 2.43 17.68
N VAL A 47 -3.57 2.30 18.84
CA VAL A 47 -2.88 2.09 20.11
C VAL A 47 -3.50 0.88 20.79
N MET A 48 -2.67 -0.13 21.04
CA MET A 48 -3.08 -1.30 21.82
C MET A 48 -3.16 -0.95 23.29
N ILE A 49 -4.28 -1.26 23.91
CA ILE A 49 -4.50 -1.09 25.35
C ILE A 49 -4.44 -2.47 26.02
N TYR A 50 -3.67 -2.55 27.10
CA TYR A 50 -3.47 -3.74 27.91
C TYR A 50 -4.01 -3.50 29.33
N PRO A 51 -5.31 -3.75 29.59
CA PRO A 51 -5.91 -3.47 30.90
C PRO A 51 -5.22 -4.20 32.06
N GLU A 52 -4.66 -5.40 31.78
CA GLU A 52 -3.94 -6.22 32.76
C GLU A 52 -2.61 -5.60 33.23
N LYS A 53 -2.09 -4.61 32.50
CA LYS A 53 -0.89 -3.85 32.83
C LYS A 53 -1.20 -2.54 33.55
N ALA A 54 -2.45 -2.21 33.76
CA ALA A 54 -2.84 -1.00 34.47
C ALA A 54 -2.51 -1.14 35.96
N GLU A 55 -1.69 -0.24 36.50
CA GLU A 55 -1.35 -0.20 37.92
C GLU A 55 -2.50 0.35 38.77
N VAL A 56 -3.27 1.27 38.20
CA VAL A 56 -4.43 1.91 38.82
C VAL A 56 -5.62 1.93 37.85
N HIS A 57 -6.78 1.50 38.31
CA HIS A 57 -8.00 1.61 37.54
C HIS A 57 -8.61 3.01 37.75
N ILE A 58 -8.87 3.71 36.64
CA ILE A 58 -9.33 5.13 36.68
C ILE A 58 -10.59 5.32 37.56
N LEU A 59 -11.49 4.32 37.62
CA LEU A 59 -12.73 4.39 38.37
C LEU A 59 -12.60 3.97 39.84
N GLU A 60 -11.47 3.39 40.27
CA GLU A 60 -11.23 3.01 41.66
C GLU A 60 -10.84 4.18 42.54
N ASP A 61 -10.05 5.13 42.01
CA ASP A 61 -9.73 6.39 42.68
C ASP A 61 -9.86 7.56 41.70
N GLU A 62 -11.07 8.14 41.69
CA GLU A 62 -11.37 9.26 40.80
C GLU A 62 -10.55 10.51 41.11
N ALA A 63 -10.27 10.77 42.40
CA ALA A 63 -9.52 11.96 42.82
C ALA A 63 -8.06 11.90 42.34
N ALA A 64 -7.37 10.77 42.59
CA ALA A 64 -6.01 10.56 42.13
C ALA A 64 -5.92 10.53 40.58
N SER A 65 -6.88 9.92 39.92
CA SER A 65 -6.96 9.89 38.44
C SER A 65 -7.14 11.28 37.87
N ARG A 66 -7.96 12.14 38.50
CA ARG A 66 -8.12 13.54 38.08
C ARG A 66 -6.83 14.34 38.23
N GLU A 67 -6.14 14.18 39.33
CA GLU A 67 -4.87 14.86 39.57
C GLU A 67 -3.81 14.41 38.53
N TYR A 68 -3.70 13.12 38.27
CA TYR A 68 -2.81 12.59 37.25
C TYR A 68 -3.13 13.17 35.85
N LEU A 69 -4.38 13.20 35.44
CA LEU A 69 -4.79 13.78 34.15
C LEU A 69 -4.50 15.28 34.05
N LEU A 70 -4.67 16.03 35.15
CA LEU A 70 -4.30 17.45 35.20
C LEU A 70 -2.79 17.65 35.00
N GLN A 71 -1.98 16.76 35.58
CA GLN A 71 -0.52 16.78 35.38
C GLN A 71 -0.16 16.49 33.93
N VAL A 72 -0.78 15.47 33.29
CA VAL A 72 -0.57 15.17 31.85
C VAL A 72 -0.93 16.38 30.97
N TRP A 73 -2.04 17.06 31.28
CA TRP A 73 -2.42 18.27 30.55
C TRP A 73 -1.45 19.43 30.76
N ALA A 74 -0.92 19.60 31.98
CA ALA A 74 0.07 20.61 32.27
C ALA A 74 1.36 20.41 31.49
N GLU A 75 1.84 19.15 31.40
CA GLU A 75 3.00 18.78 30.57
C GLU A 75 2.75 19.04 29.09
N ALA A 76 1.61 18.59 28.56
CA ALA A 76 1.24 18.82 27.18
C ALA A 76 1.17 20.33 26.85
N MET A 77 0.63 21.15 27.76
CA MET A 77 0.59 22.59 27.59
C MET A 77 1.97 23.25 27.65
N THR A 78 2.88 22.72 28.45
CA THR A 78 4.26 23.21 28.52
C THR A 78 4.97 22.93 27.18
N ILE A 79 4.85 21.72 26.63
CA ILE A 79 5.38 21.34 25.32
C ILE A 79 4.76 22.22 24.22
N TYR A 80 3.44 22.42 24.25
CA TYR A 80 2.77 23.27 23.27
C TYR A 80 3.27 24.73 23.30
N ARG A 81 3.45 25.29 24.49
CA ARG A 81 3.92 26.68 24.66
C ARG A 81 5.39 26.89 24.34
N SER A 82 6.23 25.84 24.44
CA SER A 82 7.63 25.92 24.04
C SER A 82 7.80 26.16 22.54
N GLY A 83 6.83 25.73 21.73
CA GLY A 83 6.93 25.75 20.26
C GLY A 83 7.91 24.73 19.69
N GLU A 84 8.56 23.93 20.52
CA GLU A 84 9.57 22.92 20.11
C GLU A 84 8.96 21.56 19.84
N TYR A 85 7.74 21.51 19.33
CA TYR A 85 7.07 20.25 18.98
C TYR A 85 6.83 20.11 17.47
N SER A 86 6.76 18.89 16.99
CA SER A 86 6.45 18.58 15.61
C SER A 86 5.21 17.67 15.55
N MET A 87 4.26 18.05 14.70
CA MET A 87 3.13 17.18 14.34
C MET A 87 3.48 16.13 13.27
N LYS A 88 4.73 16.09 12.83
CA LYS A 88 5.23 15.12 11.87
C LYS A 88 6.08 14.08 12.58
N PHE A 89 5.74 12.83 12.41
CA PHE A 89 6.57 11.73 12.87
C PHE A 89 7.89 11.65 12.09
N SER A 90 8.95 11.18 12.74
CA SER A 90 10.18 10.82 12.06
C SER A 90 9.93 9.70 11.05
N LYS A 91 10.84 9.52 10.10
CA LYS A 91 10.71 8.44 9.09
C LYS A 91 10.69 7.05 9.73
N GLU A 92 11.42 6.89 10.82
CA GLU A 92 11.51 5.64 11.59
C GLU A 92 10.16 5.32 12.24
N ILE A 93 9.56 6.28 12.93
CA ILE A 93 8.23 6.14 13.55
C ILE A 93 7.16 5.88 12.47
N GLN A 94 7.25 6.56 11.32
CA GLN A 94 6.31 6.32 10.22
C GLN A 94 6.38 4.87 9.70
N LYS A 95 7.58 4.30 9.57
CA LYS A 95 7.75 2.89 9.18
C LYS A 95 7.16 1.94 10.23
N GLN A 96 7.46 2.17 11.50
CA GLN A 96 6.90 1.37 12.59
C GLN A 96 5.37 1.46 12.63
N LEU A 97 4.81 2.66 12.42
CA LEU A 97 3.36 2.86 12.37
C LEU A 97 2.71 2.06 11.25
N VAL A 98 3.32 2.01 10.06
CA VAL A 98 2.80 1.20 8.93
C VAL A 98 2.77 -0.28 9.29
N GLU A 99 3.80 -0.81 9.96
CA GLU A 99 3.80 -2.21 10.41
C GLU A 99 2.71 -2.46 11.46
N VAL A 100 2.60 -1.60 12.46
CA VAL A 100 1.54 -1.68 13.47
C VAL A 100 0.14 -1.60 12.82
N GLN A 101 -0.06 -0.74 11.83
CA GLN A 101 -1.35 -0.62 11.15
C GLN A 101 -1.76 -1.90 10.41
N LYS A 102 -0.81 -2.72 9.94
CA LYS A 102 -1.12 -3.99 9.30
C LYS A 102 -1.82 -4.97 10.25
N ASP A 103 -1.44 -4.97 11.53
CA ASP A 103 -2.04 -5.83 12.54
C ASP A 103 -3.52 -5.49 12.82
N PHE A 104 -3.95 -4.28 12.40
CA PHE A 104 -5.32 -3.78 12.57
C PHE A 104 -6.13 -3.74 11.27
N MET A 105 -5.58 -4.21 10.16
CA MET A 105 -6.29 -4.33 8.88
C MET A 105 -6.81 -5.76 8.70
N PRO A 106 -7.94 -5.93 7.99
CA PRO A 106 -8.39 -7.25 7.59
C PRO A 106 -7.37 -7.89 6.63
N GLU A 107 -7.36 -9.21 6.62
CA GLU A 107 -6.52 -9.98 5.70
C GLU A 107 -6.88 -9.70 4.24
N ASP A 108 -5.88 -9.43 3.41
CA ASP A 108 -6.06 -9.24 1.96
C ASP A 108 -6.06 -10.59 1.23
N THR A 109 -7.17 -11.29 1.30
CA THR A 109 -7.32 -12.63 0.71
C THR A 109 -7.14 -12.62 -0.82
N GLU A 110 -7.60 -11.58 -1.52
CA GLU A 110 -7.44 -11.47 -2.97
C GLU A 110 -5.97 -11.29 -3.36
N ALA A 111 -5.21 -10.49 -2.60
CA ALA A 111 -3.78 -10.36 -2.81
C ALA A 111 -3.05 -11.69 -2.59
N GLY A 112 -3.40 -12.43 -1.53
CA GLY A 112 -2.85 -13.76 -1.27
C GLY A 112 -3.14 -14.76 -2.39
N GLN A 113 -4.36 -14.78 -2.92
CA GLN A 113 -4.74 -15.63 -4.05
C GLN A 113 -3.97 -15.29 -5.33
N ILE A 114 -3.82 -14.00 -5.63
CA ILE A 114 -3.06 -13.53 -6.79
C ILE A 114 -1.58 -13.90 -6.65
N GLN A 115 -0.97 -13.67 -5.49
CA GLN A 115 0.42 -14.06 -5.23
C GLN A 115 0.64 -15.57 -5.39
N GLY A 116 -0.20 -16.39 -4.74
CA GLY A 116 -0.14 -17.85 -4.85
C GLY A 116 -0.31 -18.35 -6.29
N PHE A 117 -1.19 -17.74 -7.08
CA PHE A 117 -1.30 -18.03 -8.50
C PHE A 117 -0.02 -17.68 -9.26
N LEU A 118 0.56 -16.50 -9.04
CA LEU A 118 1.74 -16.02 -9.75
C LEU A 118 3.01 -16.81 -9.43
N GLU A 119 3.13 -17.37 -8.24
CA GLU A 119 4.23 -18.26 -7.85
C GLU A 119 4.27 -19.52 -8.71
N HIS A 120 3.11 -20.08 -9.06
CA HIS A 120 2.99 -21.29 -9.88
C HIS A 120 2.80 -20.99 -11.38
N TYR A 121 2.62 -19.73 -11.73
CA TYR A 121 2.38 -19.32 -13.11
C TYR A 121 3.67 -19.37 -13.93
N THR A 122 3.67 -20.13 -15.02
CA THR A 122 4.85 -20.33 -15.88
C THR A 122 5.03 -19.28 -16.96
N GLY A 123 4.00 -18.47 -17.21
CA GLY A 123 4.07 -17.40 -18.21
C GLY A 123 4.84 -16.18 -17.73
N ASN A 124 5.31 -15.37 -18.68
CA ASN A 124 6.08 -14.15 -18.40
C ASN A 124 5.22 -12.89 -18.40
N VAL A 125 3.96 -12.96 -18.83
CA VAL A 125 3.06 -11.81 -18.90
C VAL A 125 1.68 -12.20 -18.39
N VAL A 126 1.02 -11.27 -17.66
CA VAL A 126 -0.35 -11.43 -17.18
C VAL A 126 -1.14 -10.14 -17.39
N CYS A 127 -2.47 -10.25 -17.46
CA CYS A 127 -3.36 -9.09 -17.48
C CYS A 127 -4.44 -9.19 -16.39
N SER A 128 -5.07 -8.07 -16.08
CA SER A 128 -6.08 -8.00 -15.01
C SER A 128 -7.25 -8.96 -15.23
N LYS A 129 -7.74 -9.13 -16.47
CA LYS A 129 -8.84 -10.08 -16.76
C LYS A 129 -8.42 -11.53 -16.56
N GLN A 130 -7.18 -11.88 -16.88
CA GLN A 130 -6.65 -13.21 -16.64
C GLN A 130 -6.58 -13.48 -15.13
N LEU A 131 -6.02 -12.56 -14.35
CA LEU A 131 -5.96 -12.70 -12.90
C LEU A 131 -7.35 -12.81 -12.28
N PHE A 132 -8.33 -12.04 -12.76
CA PHE A 132 -9.71 -12.14 -12.31
C PHE A 132 -10.29 -13.54 -12.55
N LYS A 133 -10.11 -14.09 -13.74
CA LYS A 133 -10.71 -15.37 -14.10
C LYS A 133 -9.94 -16.59 -13.57
N GLU A 134 -8.62 -16.55 -13.60
CA GLU A 134 -7.77 -17.69 -13.28
C GLU A 134 -7.29 -17.68 -11.81
N ALA A 135 -6.83 -16.53 -11.30
CA ALA A 135 -6.33 -16.44 -9.94
C ALA A 135 -7.46 -16.34 -8.89
N LEU A 136 -8.50 -15.54 -9.19
CA LEU A 136 -9.63 -15.34 -8.28
C LEU A 136 -10.82 -16.28 -8.51
N GLY A 137 -10.71 -17.19 -9.50
CA GLY A 137 -11.70 -18.24 -9.74
C GLY A 137 -12.99 -17.81 -10.43
N HIS A 138 -13.05 -16.64 -11.04
CA HIS A 138 -14.22 -16.09 -11.73
C HIS A 138 -14.27 -16.47 -13.23
N ALA A 139 -14.04 -17.73 -13.56
CA ALA A 139 -13.85 -18.20 -14.95
C ALA A 139 -14.97 -17.81 -15.92
N PHE A 140 -16.22 -17.76 -15.46
CA PHE A 140 -17.40 -17.51 -16.28
C PHE A 140 -17.96 -16.09 -16.16
N GLU A 141 -17.35 -15.24 -15.36
CA GLU A 141 -17.81 -13.89 -15.10
C GLU A 141 -17.01 -12.86 -15.91
N GLU A 142 -17.66 -11.75 -16.26
CA GLU A 142 -16.93 -10.58 -16.78
C GLU A 142 -16.65 -9.60 -15.63
N PRO A 143 -15.40 -9.15 -15.47
CA PRO A 143 -15.01 -8.30 -14.36
C PRO A 143 -15.63 -6.91 -14.48
N LYS A 144 -16.14 -6.38 -13.38
CA LYS A 144 -16.58 -5.01 -13.25
C LYS A 144 -15.36 -4.09 -13.14
N ARG A 145 -15.55 -2.79 -13.47
CA ARG A 145 -14.47 -1.81 -13.47
C ARG A 145 -13.73 -1.71 -12.11
N TRP A 146 -14.46 -1.78 -11.00
CA TRP A 146 -13.87 -1.70 -9.67
C TRP A 146 -13.02 -2.94 -9.32
N GLN A 147 -13.40 -4.13 -9.80
CA GLN A 147 -12.62 -5.36 -9.60
C GLN A 147 -11.29 -5.30 -10.35
N LEU A 148 -11.33 -4.83 -11.61
CA LEU A 148 -10.09 -4.60 -12.36
C LEU A 148 -9.20 -3.54 -11.70
N HIS A 149 -9.79 -2.49 -11.13
CA HIS A 149 -9.05 -1.48 -10.40
C HIS A 149 -8.36 -2.07 -9.16
N ASN A 150 -9.09 -2.89 -8.40
CA ASN A 150 -8.55 -3.58 -7.23
C ASN A 150 -7.38 -4.51 -7.57
N ILE A 151 -7.51 -5.32 -8.64
CA ILE A 151 -6.42 -6.17 -9.13
C ILE A 151 -5.21 -5.33 -9.55
N ASN A 152 -5.43 -4.21 -10.25
CA ASN A 152 -4.34 -3.31 -10.64
C ASN A 152 -3.63 -2.73 -9.42
N GLU A 153 -4.37 -2.39 -8.37
CA GLU A 153 -3.82 -1.91 -7.11
C GLU A 153 -2.97 -3.00 -6.43
N ILE A 154 -3.49 -4.23 -6.31
CA ILE A 154 -2.73 -5.37 -5.77
C ILE A 154 -1.42 -5.57 -6.51
N MET A 155 -1.47 -5.64 -7.83
CA MET A 155 -0.30 -5.86 -8.67
C MET A 155 0.76 -4.76 -8.56
N ASN A 156 0.34 -3.52 -8.33
CA ASN A 156 1.26 -2.38 -8.26
C ASN A 156 1.77 -2.08 -6.84
N THR A 157 1.14 -2.61 -5.79
CA THR A 157 1.49 -2.27 -4.41
C THR A 157 1.94 -3.45 -3.56
N VAL A 158 1.44 -4.65 -3.85
CA VAL A 158 1.67 -5.84 -3.01
C VAL A 158 2.56 -6.86 -3.73
N VAL A 159 2.30 -7.10 -5.02
CA VAL A 159 3.03 -8.12 -5.79
C VAL A 159 4.42 -7.60 -6.16
N THR A 160 5.44 -8.41 -5.88
CA THR A 160 6.83 -8.14 -6.24
C THR A 160 7.29 -9.04 -7.39
N GLY A 161 8.33 -8.63 -8.12
CA GLY A 161 8.88 -9.40 -9.25
C GLY A 161 8.05 -9.30 -10.55
N TRP A 162 7.09 -8.36 -10.61
CA TRP A 162 6.30 -8.06 -11.79
C TRP A 162 6.25 -6.56 -12.03
N LYS A 163 6.56 -6.13 -13.26
CA LYS A 163 6.52 -4.71 -13.65
C LYS A 163 5.42 -4.43 -14.68
N PRO A 164 4.69 -3.31 -14.56
CA PRO A 164 3.69 -2.93 -15.53
C PRO A 164 4.35 -2.54 -16.86
N PHE A 165 3.76 -2.94 -18.00
CA PHE A 165 4.16 -2.46 -19.31
C PHE A 165 3.13 -1.46 -19.87
N SER A 166 3.63 -0.44 -20.59
CA SER A 166 2.81 0.69 -21.07
C SER A 166 1.97 0.36 -22.31
N ASN A 167 2.54 -0.43 -23.23
CA ASN A 167 1.91 -0.74 -24.50
C ASN A 167 0.97 -1.94 -24.38
N PRO A 168 -0.33 -1.84 -24.76
CA PRO A 168 -1.23 -2.98 -24.72
C PRO A 168 -0.76 -4.12 -25.59
N ARG A 169 -0.73 -5.34 -25.02
CA ARG A 169 -0.40 -6.60 -25.72
C ARG A 169 -1.63 -7.46 -25.91
N MET A 170 -1.59 -8.39 -26.86
CA MET A 170 -2.66 -9.36 -27.10
C MET A 170 -2.50 -10.53 -26.13
N PHE A 171 -3.55 -10.84 -25.37
CA PHE A 171 -3.65 -12.01 -24.50
C PHE A 171 -4.64 -13.00 -25.09
N ALA A 172 -4.25 -14.25 -25.24
CA ALA A 172 -5.12 -15.30 -25.76
C ALA A 172 -6.37 -15.45 -24.88
N GLY A 173 -7.55 -15.36 -25.47
CA GLY A 173 -8.83 -15.43 -24.72
C GLY A 173 -9.25 -14.15 -23.98
N TYR A 174 -8.36 -13.15 -23.81
CA TYR A 174 -8.64 -11.94 -23.03
C TYR A 174 -8.58 -10.65 -23.85
N GLY A 175 -8.09 -10.71 -25.10
CA GLY A 175 -8.01 -9.56 -26.00
C GLY A 175 -6.80 -8.66 -25.72
N ARG A 176 -6.81 -7.46 -26.30
CA ARG A 176 -5.70 -6.49 -26.19
C ARG A 176 -5.81 -5.68 -24.92
N GLN A 177 -4.85 -5.82 -24.00
CA GLN A 177 -4.85 -5.17 -22.68
C GLN A 177 -3.44 -4.75 -22.25
N ARG A 178 -3.38 -3.83 -21.28
CA ARG A 178 -2.21 -3.60 -20.46
C ARG A 178 -2.10 -4.72 -19.42
N GLY A 179 -0.93 -4.90 -18.85
CA GLY A 179 -0.70 -5.90 -17.84
C GLY A 179 0.70 -5.76 -17.25
N TRP A 180 1.20 -6.86 -16.75
CA TRP A 180 2.51 -6.94 -16.10
C TRP A 180 3.34 -8.03 -16.75
N GLU A 181 4.65 -7.82 -16.76
CA GLU A 181 5.64 -8.80 -17.16
C GLU A 181 6.52 -9.17 -15.97
N ARG A 182 6.97 -10.39 -15.91
CA ARG A 182 7.87 -10.87 -14.86
C ARG A 182 9.20 -10.15 -15.01
N GLU A 183 9.71 -9.62 -13.89
CA GLU A 183 11.06 -9.05 -13.86
C GLU A 183 12.07 -10.19 -14.08
N SER A 184 12.87 -10.08 -15.11
CA SER A 184 13.98 -11.00 -15.35
C SER A 184 14.99 -10.80 -14.25
N SER A 185 15.28 -11.79 -13.44
CA SER A 185 16.43 -11.79 -12.56
C SER A 185 17.70 -11.72 -13.41
N GLY A 186 18.21 -10.52 -13.57
CA GLY A 186 19.56 -10.16 -13.97
C GLY A 186 20.22 -10.96 -15.09
N ASN A 187 19.82 -10.73 -16.34
CA ASN A 187 20.70 -10.64 -17.49
C ASN A 187 20.05 -9.61 -18.42
N GLU A 188 20.28 -8.33 -18.14
CA GLU A 188 20.03 -7.26 -19.10
C GLU A 188 21.06 -7.47 -20.21
N LEU A 189 20.64 -8.11 -21.29
CA LEU A 189 21.27 -7.86 -22.58
C LEU A 189 21.03 -6.36 -22.87
N PRO A 190 22.05 -5.59 -23.19
CA PRO A 190 21.88 -4.17 -23.50
C PRO A 190 20.89 -4.04 -24.64
N ASP A 191 19.83 -3.26 -24.42
CA ASP A 191 18.90 -2.80 -25.45
C ASP A 191 19.65 -1.91 -26.43
N ASN A 192 20.33 -2.50 -27.40
CA ASN A 192 20.74 -1.79 -28.59
C ASN A 192 19.51 -1.72 -29.49
N GLU A 193 19.10 -0.52 -29.84
CA GLU A 193 17.93 -0.21 -30.66
C GLU A 193 17.89 -0.95 -32.01
N ASP A 194 19.01 -1.57 -32.43
CA ASP A 194 19.18 -2.25 -33.72
C ASP A 194 19.17 -3.79 -33.61
N GLY A 195 19.00 -4.38 -32.42
CA GLY A 195 18.91 -5.85 -32.28
C GLY A 195 20.21 -6.62 -32.55
N PHE A 196 21.34 -5.94 -32.67
CA PHE A 196 22.66 -6.54 -32.84
C PHE A 196 23.43 -6.51 -31.53
N VAL A 197 23.97 -7.67 -31.14
CA VAL A 197 24.91 -7.78 -30.01
C VAL A 197 26.31 -7.69 -30.60
N GLU A 198 27.09 -6.68 -30.23
CA GLU A 198 28.51 -6.65 -30.53
C GLU A 198 29.21 -7.73 -29.70
N LEU A 199 29.66 -8.79 -30.38
CA LEU A 199 30.48 -9.82 -29.76
C LEU A 199 31.92 -9.33 -29.59
N SER A 200 32.54 -9.61 -28.45
CA SER A 200 33.94 -9.33 -28.23
C SER A 200 34.82 -10.14 -29.20
N GLU A 201 36.01 -9.67 -29.49
CA GLU A 201 36.95 -10.38 -30.40
C GLU A 201 37.28 -11.82 -29.95
N GLU A 202 37.17 -12.08 -28.63
CA GLU A 202 37.38 -13.45 -28.09
C GLU A 202 36.17 -14.34 -28.30
N GLU A 203 34.97 -13.86 -28.25
CA GLU A 203 33.71 -14.58 -28.53
C GLU A 203 33.60 -14.87 -30.02
N VAL A 204 34.00 -13.96 -30.88
CA VAL A 204 34.05 -14.16 -32.34
C VAL A 204 35.03 -15.28 -32.74
N ARG A 205 36.17 -15.38 -32.02
CA ARG A 205 37.16 -16.48 -32.25
C ARG A 205 36.65 -17.85 -31.80
N GLN A 206 35.72 -17.92 -30.89
CA GLN A 206 35.13 -19.18 -30.40
C GLN A 206 33.96 -19.69 -31.29
N LEU A 207 33.39 -18.79 -32.11
CA LEU A 207 32.38 -19.18 -33.08
C LEU A 207 33.07 -19.92 -34.25
N GLU A 208 32.88 -21.24 -34.33
CA GLU A 208 33.24 -22.03 -35.54
C GLU A 208 32.28 -21.65 -36.69
N LEU A 209 32.60 -20.53 -37.37
CA LEU A 209 31.87 -20.15 -38.56
C LEU A 209 32.17 -21.11 -39.70
N PRO A 210 31.17 -21.56 -40.52
CA PRO A 210 31.40 -22.36 -41.70
C PRO A 210 32.40 -21.65 -42.63
N LYS A 211 33.41 -22.40 -43.12
CA LYS A 211 34.49 -21.84 -43.96
C LYS A 211 33.99 -21.16 -45.25
N GLU A 212 32.73 -21.37 -45.61
CA GLU A 212 32.07 -20.79 -46.78
C GLU A 212 31.65 -19.30 -46.57
N TRP A 213 31.75 -18.79 -45.35
CA TRP A 213 31.34 -17.40 -44.98
C TRP A 213 32.54 -16.46 -44.76
N ILE A 214 33.75 -17.00 -44.95
CA ILE A 214 34.99 -16.26 -44.79
C ILE A 214 35.60 -16.16 -46.21
N ALA A 215 35.04 -15.30 -47.04
CA ALA A 215 35.59 -14.92 -48.35
C ALA A 215 35.59 -13.41 -48.51
#